data_1eadd62f16c2f4b0247c04a4eeb47e11
#
_entry.id   1eadd62f16c2f4b0247c04a4eeb47e11
#
_cell.length_a   1.000
_cell.length_b   1.000
_cell.length_c   1.000
_cell.angle_alpha   90.00
_cell.angle_beta   90.00
_cell.angle_gamma   90.00
#
_symmetry.space_group_name_H-M   'P 1'
#
loop_
_entity.id
_entity.type
_entity.pdbx_description
1 polymer ?
#
loop_
_entity_poly.entity_id
_entity_poly.type
_entity_poly.pdbx_seq_one_letter_code
_entity_poly.pdbx_strand_id
1 'polypeptide(L)'
;MCQLCQLANKNVQIFGEYVGRIRAQQFVEVRARVEGFLEQMLFEEGTSVKRNQVLFVINQDQYRAKADKVRAQLKKDQAQAQKAKRDLERIRPLYEQNAASQLDLDNAVAAYETAVASVGMSQADLEQAEQELGYTIVRSPISGEISERHVDLGTLVGSNGKSLLATIVKK
;
A
#
# COMPACT_ATOMS: atom_id res chain seq x y z
N MET A 1 18.46 35.83 -82.20
CA MET A 1 17.10 35.49 -81.74
C MET A 1 17.25 34.72 -80.45
N CYS A 2 17.05 35.36 -79.29
CA CYS A 2 17.13 34.69 -77.99
C CYS A 2 15.75 34.14 -77.67
N GLN A 3 15.60 32.82 -77.60
CA GLN A 3 14.37 32.22 -77.10
C GLN A 3 14.33 32.29 -75.58
N LEU A 4 13.41 33.08 -75.03
CA LEU A 4 13.10 33.13 -73.60
C LEU A 4 12.43 31.84 -73.23
N CYS A 5 13.13 31.05 -72.39
CA CYS A 5 12.58 29.90 -71.74
C CYS A 5 11.55 30.34 -70.69
N GLN A 6 10.25 30.14 -70.88
CA GLN A 6 9.22 30.36 -69.87
C GLN A 6 9.33 29.29 -68.82
N LEU A 7 9.70 29.71 -67.61
CA LEU A 7 9.63 28.88 -66.42
C LEU A 7 8.16 28.71 -66.04
N ALA A 8 7.61 27.53 -66.28
CA ALA A 8 6.28 27.16 -65.81
C ALA A 8 6.34 26.82 -64.30
N ASN A 9 5.63 27.60 -63.49
CA ASN A 9 5.42 27.25 -62.07
C ASN A 9 4.56 26.02 -62.00
N LYS A 10 5.18 24.85 -61.74
CA LYS A 10 4.48 23.61 -61.36
C LYS A 10 4.53 23.48 -59.86
N ASN A 11 3.35 23.47 -59.23
CA ASN A 11 3.24 23.08 -57.85
C ASN A 11 3.63 21.59 -57.74
N VAL A 12 4.79 21.32 -57.19
CA VAL A 12 5.25 19.97 -56.88
C VAL A 12 4.92 19.72 -55.41
N GLN A 13 4.06 18.76 -55.15
CA GLN A 13 3.84 18.27 -53.78
C GLN A 13 5.01 17.34 -53.44
N ILE A 14 5.77 17.73 -52.42
CA ILE A 14 6.86 16.92 -51.89
C ILE A 14 6.29 16.20 -50.67
N PHE A 15 6.23 14.85 -50.77
CA PHE A 15 5.88 13.97 -49.67
C PHE A 15 7.17 13.55 -48.97
N GLY A 16 7.28 13.82 -47.69
CA GLY A 16 8.33 13.29 -46.82
C GLY A 16 7.76 12.16 -45.95
N GLU A 17 8.41 11.02 -45.94
CA GLU A 17 8.08 9.92 -45.05
C GLU A 17 8.93 10.06 -43.78
N TYR A 18 8.27 10.22 -42.60
CA TYR A 18 8.94 10.38 -41.33
C TYR A 18 8.58 9.22 -40.41
N VAL A 19 9.58 8.52 -39.89
CA VAL A 19 9.41 7.49 -38.85
C VAL A 19 9.37 8.17 -37.50
N GLY A 20 8.21 8.09 -36.84
CA GLY A 20 8.01 8.58 -35.48
C GLY A 20 7.76 7.43 -34.50
N ARG A 21 8.19 7.58 -33.26
CA ARG A 21 7.83 6.70 -32.14
C ARG A 21 6.82 7.39 -31.25
N ILE A 22 5.64 6.81 -31.10
CA ILE A 22 4.65 7.27 -30.12
C ILE A 22 5.03 6.66 -28.77
N ARG A 23 5.18 7.50 -27.74
CA ARG A 23 5.36 7.07 -26.35
C ARG A 23 4.17 7.55 -25.55
N ALA A 24 3.72 6.72 -24.63
CA ALA A 24 2.69 7.11 -23.67
C ALA A 24 3.17 8.26 -22.77
N GLN A 25 2.26 9.15 -22.39
CA GLN A 25 2.55 10.27 -21.48
C GLN A 25 2.95 9.78 -20.09
N GLN A 26 2.31 8.73 -19.59
CA GLN A 26 2.62 8.08 -18.31
C GLN A 26 2.57 6.56 -18.49
N PHE A 27 3.57 5.89 -17.94
CA PHE A 27 3.71 4.44 -17.92
C PHE A 27 3.95 4.03 -16.47
N VAL A 28 3.08 3.19 -15.92
CA VAL A 28 3.17 2.75 -14.53
C VAL A 28 3.05 1.24 -14.46
N GLU A 29 4.05 0.63 -13.86
CA GLU A 29 4.06 -0.79 -13.55
C GLU A 29 3.30 -1.06 -12.24
N VAL A 30 2.31 -1.93 -12.30
CA VAL A 30 1.59 -2.44 -11.14
C VAL A 30 2.34 -3.66 -10.62
N ARG A 31 2.92 -3.55 -9.42
CA ARG A 31 3.71 -4.60 -8.80
C ARG A 31 3.08 -5.06 -7.48
N ALA A 32 3.20 -6.37 -7.19
CA ALA A 32 2.85 -6.92 -5.89
C ALA A 32 3.82 -6.41 -4.82
N ARG A 33 3.29 -5.95 -3.69
CA ARG A 33 4.07 -5.49 -2.53
C ARG A 33 4.19 -6.55 -1.44
N VAL A 34 3.34 -7.55 -1.49
CA VAL A 34 3.29 -8.67 -0.54
C VAL A 34 3.34 -9.97 -1.31
N GLU A 35 3.78 -11.04 -0.65
CA GLU A 35 3.89 -12.36 -1.23
C GLU A 35 2.61 -13.16 -1.01
N GLY A 36 2.20 -13.91 -2.03
CA GLY A 36 1.04 -14.79 -1.92
C GLY A 36 0.55 -15.27 -3.28
N PHE A 37 -0.40 -16.19 -3.26
CA PHE A 37 -1.02 -16.68 -4.49
C PHE A 37 -2.06 -15.69 -5.01
N LEU A 38 -2.07 -15.46 -6.32
CA LEU A 38 -3.04 -14.59 -6.97
C LEU A 38 -4.39 -15.33 -7.06
N GLU A 39 -5.40 -14.81 -6.35
CA GLU A 39 -6.73 -15.45 -6.28
C GLU A 39 -7.71 -14.90 -7.30
N GLN A 40 -7.72 -13.59 -7.51
CA GLN A 40 -8.68 -12.95 -8.38
C GLN A 40 -8.03 -11.87 -9.23
N MET A 41 -8.58 -11.72 -10.43
CA MET A 41 -8.30 -10.63 -11.37
C MET A 41 -9.63 -9.99 -11.76
N LEU A 42 -9.76 -8.69 -11.54
CA LEU A 42 -11.03 -7.94 -11.63
C LEU A 42 -10.99 -6.87 -12.73
N PHE A 43 -10.33 -7.17 -13.84
CA PHE A 43 -10.29 -6.33 -15.04
C PHE A 43 -10.17 -7.20 -16.29
N GLU A 44 -10.43 -6.61 -17.44
CA GLU A 44 -10.17 -7.18 -18.75
C GLU A 44 -8.98 -6.48 -19.37
N GLU A 45 -8.12 -7.24 -20.07
CA GLU A 45 -6.94 -6.73 -20.75
C GLU A 45 -7.32 -5.73 -21.84
N GLY A 46 -6.56 -4.66 -21.99
CA GLY A 46 -6.83 -3.60 -22.98
C GLY A 46 -7.98 -2.66 -22.61
N THR A 47 -8.59 -2.80 -21.42
CA THR A 47 -9.69 -1.92 -21.00
C THR A 47 -9.20 -0.71 -20.21
N SER A 48 -10.07 0.31 -20.12
CA SER A 48 -9.80 1.50 -19.32
C SER A 48 -10.11 1.25 -17.85
N VAL A 49 -9.16 1.55 -16.98
CA VAL A 49 -9.28 1.43 -15.54
C VAL A 49 -9.22 2.81 -14.88
N LYS A 50 -9.95 2.96 -13.77
CA LYS A 50 -9.97 4.19 -12.97
C LYS A 50 -8.91 4.10 -11.85
N ARG A 51 -8.40 5.26 -11.44
CA ARG A 51 -7.54 5.35 -10.25
C ARG A 51 -8.25 4.73 -9.04
N ASN A 52 -7.53 3.94 -8.26
CA ASN A 52 -8.01 3.22 -7.07
C ASN A 52 -8.96 2.03 -7.37
N GLN A 53 -9.21 1.70 -8.64
CA GLN A 53 -9.95 0.49 -9.02
C GLN A 53 -9.16 -0.74 -8.58
N VAL A 54 -9.84 -1.74 -8.00
CA VAL A 54 -9.24 -3.04 -7.65
C VAL A 54 -8.92 -3.79 -8.94
N LEU A 55 -7.70 -4.26 -9.06
CA LEU A 55 -7.20 -5.01 -10.22
C LEU A 55 -6.96 -6.48 -9.86
N PHE A 56 -6.26 -6.73 -8.76
CA PHE A 56 -5.91 -8.07 -8.34
C PHE A 56 -6.18 -8.25 -6.84
N VAL A 57 -6.47 -9.48 -6.46
CA VAL A 57 -6.58 -9.92 -5.06
C VAL A 57 -5.60 -11.07 -4.84
N ILE A 58 -4.68 -10.86 -3.91
CA ILE A 58 -3.72 -11.86 -3.43
C ILE A 58 -4.34 -12.55 -2.22
N ASN A 59 -4.05 -13.84 -1.99
CA ASN A 59 -4.55 -14.58 -0.83
C ASN A 59 -4.34 -13.81 0.48
N GLN A 60 -5.42 -13.59 1.21
CA GLN A 60 -5.47 -12.74 2.40
C GLN A 60 -5.36 -13.49 3.71
N ASP A 61 -5.51 -14.81 3.71
CA ASP A 61 -5.75 -15.58 4.93
C ASP A 61 -4.65 -15.40 5.97
N GLN A 62 -3.38 -15.51 5.54
CA GLN A 62 -2.24 -15.32 6.44
C GLN A 62 -2.12 -13.88 6.99
N TYR A 63 -2.42 -12.88 6.17
CA TYR A 63 -2.35 -11.47 6.56
C TYR A 63 -3.49 -11.10 7.50
N ARG A 64 -4.69 -11.64 7.26
CA ARG A 64 -5.86 -11.48 8.13
C ARG A 64 -5.60 -12.12 9.49
N ALA A 65 -5.12 -13.37 9.51
CA ALA A 65 -4.75 -14.06 10.75
C ALA A 65 -3.66 -13.30 11.53
N LYS A 66 -2.65 -12.74 10.82
CA LYS A 66 -1.60 -11.91 11.44
C LYS A 66 -2.20 -10.65 12.07
N ALA A 67 -3.05 -9.91 11.35
CA ALA A 67 -3.70 -8.70 11.87
C ALA A 67 -4.58 -8.99 13.08
N ASP A 68 -5.35 -10.09 13.05
CA ASP A 68 -6.20 -10.49 14.16
C ASP A 68 -5.39 -10.89 15.40
N LYS A 69 -4.26 -11.57 15.23
CA LYS A 69 -3.34 -11.91 16.32
C LYS A 69 -2.79 -10.65 16.98
N VAL A 70 -2.32 -9.69 16.20
CA VAL A 70 -1.75 -8.43 16.72
C VAL A 70 -2.84 -7.58 17.36
N ARG A 71 -4.06 -7.56 16.80
CA ARG A 71 -5.22 -6.88 17.41
C ARG A 71 -5.57 -7.47 18.77
N ALA A 72 -5.47 -8.78 18.94
CA ALA A 72 -5.68 -9.42 20.24
C ALA A 72 -4.56 -9.05 21.24
N GLN A 73 -3.31 -8.94 20.77
CA GLN A 73 -2.20 -8.47 21.61
C GLN A 73 -2.43 -7.03 22.07
N LEU A 74 -2.82 -6.12 21.19
CA LEU A 74 -3.15 -4.73 21.56
C LEU A 74 -4.24 -4.67 22.65
N LYS A 75 -5.31 -5.47 22.51
CA LYS A 75 -6.35 -5.54 23.55
C LYS A 75 -5.82 -5.99 24.91
N LYS A 76 -4.90 -6.97 24.92
CA LYS A 76 -4.24 -7.44 26.14
C LYS A 76 -3.43 -6.31 26.80
N ASP A 77 -2.63 -5.59 26.01
CA ASP A 77 -1.76 -4.54 26.51
C ASP A 77 -2.58 -3.31 26.98
N GLN A 78 -3.69 -2.98 26.29
CA GLN A 78 -4.66 -1.99 26.76
C GLN A 78 -5.28 -2.37 28.10
N ALA A 79 -5.65 -3.64 28.29
CA ALA A 79 -6.19 -4.11 29.56
C ALA A 79 -5.15 -4.02 30.68
N GLN A 80 -3.88 -4.31 30.38
CA GLN A 80 -2.77 -4.16 31.34
C GLN A 80 -2.53 -2.68 31.71
N ALA A 81 -2.52 -1.78 30.74
CA ALA A 81 -2.40 -0.34 30.97
C ALA A 81 -3.56 0.19 31.81
N GLN A 82 -4.77 -0.27 31.52
CA GLN A 82 -5.95 0.08 32.33
C GLN A 82 -5.87 -0.43 33.78
N LYS A 83 -5.31 -1.63 33.98
CA LYS A 83 -5.05 -2.16 35.33
C LYS A 83 -4.03 -1.27 36.06
N ALA A 84 -2.88 -1.03 35.44
CA ALA A 84 -1.81 -0.21 36.01
C ALA A 84 -2.31 1.21 36.34
N LYS A 85 -3.13 1.81 35.48
CA LYS A 85 -3.78 3.10 35.72
C LYS A 85 -4.62 3.10 36.97
N ARG A 86 -5.49 2.09 37.14
CA ARG A 86 -6.34 1.97 38.35
C ARG A 86 -5.52 1.75 39.62
N ASP A 87 -4.42 1.02 39.53
CA ASP A 87 -3.52 0.79 40.66
C ASP A 87 -2.82 2.11 41.07
N LEU A 88 -2.35 2.89 40.10
CA LEU A 88 -1.79 4.22 40.33
C LEU A 88 -2.83 5.18 40.94
N GLU A 89 -4.05 5.21 40.39
CA GLU A 89 -5.14 6.05 40.92
C GLU A 89 -5.55 5.68 42.33
N ARG A 90 -5.31 4.44 42.78
CA ARG A 90 -5.56 3.97 44.14
C ARG A 90 -4.40 4.34 45.09
N ILE A 91 -3.15 4.20 44.61
CA ILE A 91 -1.95 4.43 45.44
C ILE A 91 -1.71 5.94 45.68
N ARG A 92 -1.97 6.79 44.70
CA ARG A 92 -1.71 8.21 44.74
C ARG A 92 -2.38 8.90 45.99
N PRO A 93 -3.69 8.74 46.26
CA PRO A 93 -4.32 9.34 47.44
C PRO A 93 -3.85 8.72 48.75
N LEU A 94 -3.45 7.43 48.76
CA LEU A 94 -2.89 6.81 49.98
C LEU A 94 -1.53 7.41 50.33
N TYR A 95 -0.70 7.69 49.32
CA TYR A 95 0.56 8.41 49.52
C TYR A 95 0.32 9.82 50.06
N GLU A 96 -0.64 10.58 49.53
CA GLU A 96 -0.99 11.93 50.01
C GLU A 96 -1.47 11.93 51.46
N GLN A 97 -2.06 10.82 51.92
CA GLN A 97 -2.48 10.61 53.30
C GLN A 97 -1.41 9.97 54.20
N ASN A 98 -0.15 9.83 53.69
CA ASN A 98 0.96 9.14 54.38
C ASN A 98 0.67 7.65 54.70
N ALA A 99 -0.25 7.01 53.95
CA ALA A 99 -0.62 5.60 54.10
C ALA A 99 0.05 4.69 53.10
N ALA A 100 0.87 5.22 52.18
CA ALA A 100 1.72 4.48 51.24
C ALA A 100 3.11 5.12 51.19
N SER A 101 4.15 4.35 50.84
CA SER A 101 5.52 4.86 50.69
C SER A 101 5.75 5.55 49.33
N GLN A 102 6.78 6.38 49.27
CA GLN A 102 7.24 6.96 47.98
C GLN A 102 7.61 5.86 46.98
N LEU A 103 8.22 4.78 47.44
CA LEU A 103 8.59 3.65 46.62
C LEU A 103 7.35 2.98 45.95
N ASP A 104 6.24 2.88 46.70
CA ASP A 104 4.99 2.31 46.16
C ASP A 104 4.41 3.20 45.06
N LEU A 105 4.44 4.52 45.27
CA LEU A 105 4.00 5.47 44.25
C LEU A 105 4.89 5.40 42.99
N ASP A 106 6.21 5.44 43.16
CA ASP A 106 7.17 5.41 42.05
C ASP A 106 7.03 4.10 41.22
N ASN A 107 6.84 2.98 41.93
CA ASN A 107 6.59 1.67 41.26
C ASN A 107 5.28 1.69 40.48
N ALA A 108 4.21 2.27 41.01
CA ALA A 108 2.93 2.34 40.32
C ALA A 108 2.99 3.27 39.09
N VAL A 109 3.71 4.39 39.20
CA VAL A 109 3.96 5.30 38.05
C VAL A 109 4.75 4.57 36.96
N ALA A 110 5.88 3.95 37.31
CA ALA A 110 6.72 3.22 36.36
C ALA A 110 5.96 2.05 35.67
N ALA A 111 5.14 1.33 36.44
CA ALA A 111 4.30 0.26 35.91
C ALA A 111 3.27 0.79 34.89
N TYR A 112 2.64 1.94 35.19
CA TYR A 112 1.70 2.56 34.26
C TYR A 112 2.39 3.07 33.00
N GLU A 113 3.51 3.77 33.13
CA GLU A 113 4.28 4.28 31.98
C GLU A 113 4.77 3.15 31.08
N THR A 114 5.27 2.07 31.68
CA THR A 114 5.69 0.86 30.92
C THR A 114 4.52 0.23 30.16
N ALA A 115 3.36 0.12 30.82
CA ALA A 115 2.17 -0.44 30.19
C ALA A 115 1.65 0.44 29.04
N VAL A 116 1.70 1.77 29.20
CA VAL A 116 1.34 2.72 28.12
C VAL A 116 2.30 2.60 26.94
N ALA A 117 3.61 2.47 27.20
CA ALA A 117 4.59 2.25 26.15
C ALA A 117 4.33 0.95 25.38
N SER A 118 3.96 -0.14 26.08
CA SER A 118 3.59 -1.41 25.46
C SER A 118 2.37 -1.30 24.56
N VAL A 119 1.35 -0.51 24.95
CA VAL A 119 0.19 -0.21 24.09
C VAL A 119 0.63 0.51 22.82
N GLY A 120 1.55 1.49 22.91
CA GLY A 120 2.09 2.18 21.75
C GLY A 120 2.80 1.25 20.78
N MET A 121 3.59 0.30 21.28
CA MET A 121 4.25 -0.72 20.46
C MET A 121 3.22 -1.61 19.75
N SER A 122 2.28 -2.19 20.48
CA SER A 122 1.25 -3.07 19.89
C SER A 122 0.34 -2.34 18.92
N GLN A 123 0.12 -1.03 19.10
CA GLN A 123 -0.61 -0.20 18.14
C GLN A 123 0.15 -0.07 16.81
N ALA A 124 1.45 0.22 16.87
CA ALA A 124 2.30 0.32 15.68
C ALA A 124 2.38 -1.03 14.93
N ASP A 125 2.50 -2.14 15.67
CA ASP A 125 2.49 -3.49 15.10
C ASP A 125 1.17 -3.80 14.39
N LEU A 126 0.03 -3.36 14.95
CA LEU A 126 -1.27 -3.51 14.33
C LEU A 126 -1.38 -2.72 13.02
N GLU A 127 -0.95 -1.47 13.03
CA GLU A 127 -0.94 -0.62 11.83
C GLU A 127 -0.09 -1.24 10.72
N GLN A 128 1.06 -1.80 11.04
CA GLN A 128 1.89 -2.52 10.07
C GLN A 128 1.16 -3.76 9.51
N ALA A 129 0.54 -4.56 10.36
CA ALA A 129 -0.16 -5.77 9.92
C ALA A 129 -1.40 -5.43 9.05
N GLU A 130 -2.14 -4.38 9.38
CA GLU A 130 -3.26 -3.89 8.58
C GLU A 130 -2.81 -3.29 7.24
N GLN A 131 -1.65 -2.64 7.20
CA GLN A 131 -1.05 -2.15 5.97
C GLN A 131 -0.63 -3.31 5.05
N GLU A 132 -0.01 -4.35 5.58
CA GLU A 132 0.33 -5.55 4.82
C GLU A 132 -0.92 -6.24 4.27
N LEU A 133 -1.98 -6.35 5.08
CA LEU A 133 -3.28 -6.85 4.63
C LEU A 133 -3.88 -5.95 3.52
N GLY A 134 -3.74 -4.64 3.63
CA GLY A 134 -4.16 -3.70 2.59
C GLY A 134 -3.43 -3.90 1.26
N TYR A 135 -2.17 -4.30 1.28
CA TYR A 135 -1.38 -4.56 0.07
C TYR A 135 -1.77 -5.84 -0.67
N THR A 136 -2.56 -6.73 -0.06
CA THR A 136 -3.12 -7.91 -0.75
C THR A 136 -4.16 -7.52 -1.79
N ILE A 137 -4.78 -6.35 -1.67
CA ILE A 137 -5.71 -5.79 -2.65
C ILE A 137 -4.95 -4.79 -3.52
N VAL A 138 -4.53 -5.24 -4.69
CA VAL A 138 -3.76 -4.41 -5.62
C VAL A 138 -4.72 -3.50 -6.40
N ARG A 139 -4.49 -2.19 -6.29
CA ARG A 139 -5.31 -1.16 -6.92
C ARG A 139 -4.52 -0.38 -7.97
N SER A 140 -5.24 0.17 -8.94
CA SER A 140 -4.64 1.05 -9.94
C SER A 140 -4.16 2.37 -9.32
N PRO A 141 -2.88 2.75 -9.51
CA PRO A 141 -2.36 4.03 -9.01
C PRO A 141 -2.82 5.23 -9.86
N ILE A 142 -3.15 5.00 -11.12
CA ILE A 142 -3.58 6.04 -12.07
C ILE A 142 -4.82 5.58 -12.85
N SER A 143 -5.51 6.50 -13.51
CA SER A 143 -6.50 6.17 -14.53
C SER A 143 -5.79 6.04 -15.87
N GLY A 144 -6.11 5.04 -16.64
CA GLY A 144 -5.49 4.76 -17.95
C GLY A 144 -5.98 3.45 -18.54
N GLU A 145 -5.33 3.00 -19.59
CA GLU A 145 -5.59 1.72 -20.22
C GLU A 145 -4.62 0.68 -19.65
N ILE A 146 -5.17 -0.43 -19.15
CA ILE A 146 -4.36 -1.53 -18.65
C ILE A 146 -3.90 -2.41 -19.81
N SER A 147 -2.63 -2.74 -19.81
CA SER A 147 -2.01 -3.62 -20.78
C SER A 147 -2.32 -5.09 -20.48
N GLU A 148 -1.65 -6.00 -21.17
CA GLU A 148 -1.70 -7.44 -20.87
C GLU A 148 -1.19 -7.74 -19.45
N ARG A 149 -1.67 -8.83 -18.87
CA ARG A 149 -1.18 -9.37 -17.61
C ARG A 149 0.17 -10.06 -17.80
N HIS A 150 1.00 -9.97 -16.79
CA HIS A 150 2.28 -10.70 -16.75
C HIS A 150 2.23 -11.95 -15.85
N VAL A 151 1.09 -12.18 -15.19
CA VAL A 151 0.87 -13.29 -14.25
C VAL A 151 -0.51 -13.89 -14.42
N ASP A 152 -0.63 -15.18 -14.18
CA ASP A 152 -1.88 -15.92 -14.21
C ASP A 152 -2.42 -16.17 -12.81
N LEU A 153 -3.74 -16.44 -12.71
CA LEU A 153 -4.38 -16.86 -11.46
C LEU A 153 -3.70 -18.12 -10.90
N GLY A 154 -3.53 -18.18 -9.57
CA GLY A 154 -2.82 -19.25 -8.91
C GLY A 154 -1.29 -19.14 -8.93
N THR A 155 -0.72 -18.13 -9.57
CA THR A 155 0.72 -17.87 -9.55
C THR A 155 1.13 -17.25 -8.22
N LEU A 156 2.28 -17.68 -7.68
CA LEU A 156 2.91 -17.02 -6.54
C LEU A 156 3.51 -15.69 -6.99
N VAL A 157 3.07 -14.60 -6.38
CA VAL A 157 3.54 -13.24 -6.65
C VAL A 157 4.24 -12.67 -5.41
N GLY A 158 5.08 -11.65 -5.59
CA GLY A 158 5.79 -10.99 -4.50
C GLY A 158 7.31 -11.00 -4.67
N SER A 159 8.04 -10.83 -3.57
CA SER A 159 9.52 -10.66 -3.59
C SER A 159 10.28 -11.88 -4.10
N ASN A 160 9.79 -13.08 -3.82
CA ASN A 160 10.39 -14.35 -4.25
C ASN A 160 9.77 -14.92 -5.54
N GLY A 161 8.79 -14.21 -6.13
CA GLY A 161 8.10 -14.59 -7.34
C GLY A 161 8.04 -13.48 -8.37
N LYS A 162 7.09 -13.58 -9.30
CA LYS A 162 6.84 -12.50 -10.28
C LYS A 162 6.17 -11.32 -9.57
N SER A 163 6.88 -10.21 -9.42
CA SER A 163 6.33 -9.01 -8.79
C SER A 163 5.53 -8.12 -9.75
N LEU A 164 5.90 -8.09 -11.04
CA LEU A 164 5.19 -7.32 -12.06
C LEU A 164 3.89 -8.04 -12.44
N LEU A 165 2.76 -7.39 -12.20
CA LEU A 165 1.42 -7.93 -12.44
C LEU A 165 0.84 -7.45 -13.76
N ALA A 166 0.84 -6.15 -13.99
CA ALA A 166 0.34 -5.51 -15.20
C ALA A 166 0.99 -4.13 -15.38
N THR A 167 0.74 -3.54 -16.54
CA THR A 167 1.20 -2.19 -16.87
C THR A 167 0.00 -1.30 -17.17
N ILE A 168 0.00 -0.06 -16.73
CA ILE A 168 -1.04 0.92 -17.04
C ILE A 168 -0.41 2.08 -17.80
N VAL A 169 -1.07 2.43 -18.89
CA VAL A 169 -0.62 3.48 -19.82
C VAL A 169 -1.68 4.58 -19.84
N LYS A 170 -1.25 5.81 -19.64
CA LYS A 170 -2.12 6.97 -19.83
C LYS A 170 -1.80 7.60 -21.19
N LYS A 171 -2.81 7.65 -22.02
CA LYS A 171 -2.78 8.37 -23.30
C LYS A 171 -2.90 9.88 -23.09
#